data_41cf82c135695ad0b780d9c15c04afa0
#
_entry.id   41cf82c135695ad0b780d9c15c04afa0
#
_cell.length_a   1.000
_cell.length_b   1.000
_cell.length_c   1.000
_cell.angle_alpha   90.00
_cell.angle_beta   90.00
_cell.angle_gamma   90.00
#
_symmetry.space_group_name_H-M   'P 1'
#
loop_
_entity.id
_entity.type
_entity.pdbx_description
1 polymer ?
#
loop_
_entity_poly.entity_id
_entity_poly.type
_entity_poly.pdbx_seq_one_letter_code
_entity_poly.pdbx_strand_id
1 'polypeptide(L)' 'MEFTVAVFKDQKSKWYIGQCVEVAGAFSQGRSLEELLSNMKEAISLVVDYRKEEIEKDLDWKNIFYRKVEI' A
#
# COMPACT_ATOMS: atom_id res chain seq x y z
N MET A 1 -15.09 6.07 -2.34
CA MET A 1 -13.89 6.87 -2.50
C MET A 1 -12.77 5.99 -3.01
N GLU A 2 -12.08 6.41 -4.04
CA GLU A 2 -11.05 5.60 -4.67
C GLU A 2 -9.65 6.04 -4.25
N PHE A 3 -8.82 5.06 -3.97
CA PHE A 3 -7.43 5.30 -3.59
C PHE A 3 -6.49 4.53 -4.49
N THR A 4 -5.28 5.05 -4.63
CA THR A 4 -4.25 4.42 -5.45
C THR A 4 -3.22 3.76 -4.55
N VAL A 5 -2.94 2.50 -4.81
CA VAL A 5 -1.94 1.74 -4.07
C VAL A 5 -0.72 1.52 -4.96
N ALA A 6 0.43 1.98 -4.51
CA ALA A 6 1.70 1.67 -5.15
C ALA A 6 2.14 0.30 -4.64
N VAL A 7 2.35 -0.63 -5.54
CA VAL A 7 2.63 -2.02 -5.19
C VAL A 7 4.04 -2.41 -5.60
N PHE A 8 4.74 -3.02 -4.68
CA PHE A 8 6.08 -3.53 -4.90
C PHE A 8 6.13 -4.98 -4.45
N LYS A 9 6.69 -5.86 -5.30
CA LYS A 9 6.87 -7.26 -4.94
C LYS A 9 8.30 -7.50 -4.50
N ASP A 10 8.47 -7.94 -3.27
CA ASP A 10 9.80 -8.26 -2.75
C ASP A 10 10.32 -9.54 -3.41
N GLN A 11 11.47 -9.44 -4.04
CA GLN A 11 12.03 -10.56 -4.79
C GLN A 11 12.49 -11.72 -3.90
N LYS A 12 12.86 -11.43 -2.67
CA LYS A 12 13.32 -12.47 -1.76
C LYS A 12 12.18 -13.21 -1.11
N SER A 13 11.28 -12.49 -0.47
CA SER A 13 10.18 -13.09 0.26
C SER A 13 9.00 -13.45 -0.63
N LYS A 14 8.92 -12.82 -1.81
CA LYS A 14 7.79 -12.91 -2.73
C LYS A 14 6.50 -12.29 -2.19
N TRP A 15 6.59 -11.53 -1.11
CA TRP A 15 5.45 -10.79 -0.58
C TRP A 15 5.22 -9.53 -1.40
N TYR A 16 3.97 -9.13 -1.47
CA TYR A 16 3.59 -7.85 -2.05
C TYR A 16 3.52 -6.81 -0.96
N ILE A 17 4.10 -5.66 -1.22
CA ILE A 17 4.10 -4.53 -0.29
C ILE A 17 3.37 -3.39 -0.98
N GLY A 18 2.45 -2.76 -0.27
CA GLY A 18 1.67 -1.66 -0.83
C GLY A 18 1.72 -0.43 0.03
N GLN A 19 1.62 0.71 -0.63
CA GLN A 19 1.54 2.00 0.05
C GLN A 19 0.53 2.86 -0.67
N CYS A 20 -0.34 3.51 0.08
CA CYS A 20 -1.33 4.39 -0.50
C CYS A 20 -0.69 5.70 -0.93
N VAL A 21 -0.95 6.10 -2.16
CA VAL A 21 -0.39 7.33 -2.71
C VAL A 21 -1.02 8.55 -2.06
N GLU A 22 -2.33 8.51 -1.84
CA GLU A 22 -3.09 9.65 -1.33
C GLU A 22 -3.04 9.80 0.19
N VAL A 23 -2.79 8.69 0.90
CA VAL A 23 -2.81 8.69 2.37
C VAL A 23 -1.46 8.26 2.89
N ALA A 24 -0.68 9.21 3.36
CA ALA A 24 0.64 8.92 3.93
C ALA A 24 0.47 8.05 5.17
N GLY A 25 1.33 7.07 5.32
CA GLY A 25 1.29 6.16 6.46
C GLY A 25 0.42 4.94 6.29
N ALA A 26 -0.41 4.89 5.25
CA ALA A 26 -1.22 3.72 4.97
C ALA A 26 -0.43 2.75 4.10
N PHE A 27 0.05 1.68 4.69
CA PHE A 27 0.76 0.64 3.95
C PHE A 27 0.49 -0.71 4.57
N SER A 28 0.66 -1.75 3.79
CA SER A 28 0.43 -3.10 4.24
C SER A 28 1.20 -4.08 3.36
N GLN A 29 1.00 -5.35 3.60
CA GLN A 29 1.65 -6.40 2.82
C GLN A 29 0.71 -7.59 2.70
N GLY A 30 0.99 -8.46 1.74
CA GLY A 30 0.21 -9.65 1.52
C GLY A 30 0.98 -10.66 0.69
N ARG A 31 0.59 -11.90 0.76
CA ARG A 31 1.23 -12.98 0.00
C ARG A 31 0.76 -13.01 -1.45
N SER A 32 -0.36 -12.40 -1.72
CA SER A 32 -0.89 -12.26 -3.06
C SER A 32 -1.32 -10.82 -3.26
N LEU A 33 -1.49 -10.43 -4.51
CA LEU A 33 -1.98 -9.08 -4.81
C LEU A 33 -3.37 -8.88 -4.21
N GLU A 34 -4.23 -9.87 -4.33
CA GLU A 34 -5.58 -9.82 -3.79
C GLU A 34 -5.58 -9.61 -2.27
N GLU A 35 -4.72 -10.36 -1.58
CA GLU A 35 -4.58 -10.21 -0.13
C GLU A 35 -4.04 -8.84 0.23
N LEU A 36 -3.05 -8.35 -0.51
CA LEU A 36 -2.51 -7.03 -0.28
C LEU A 36 -3.59 -5.95 -0.41
N LEU A 37 -4.36 -5.99 -1.49
CA LEU A 37 -5.38 -4.97 -1.72
C LEU A 37 -6.47 -5.00 -0.66
N SER A 38 -6.84 -6.18 -0.18
CA SER A 38 -7.76 -6.32 0.92
C SER A 38 -7.19 -5.69 2.20
N ASN A 39 -5.93 -5.99 2.49
CA ASN A 39 -5.27 -5.44 3.67
C ASN A 39 -5.07 -3.92 3.54
N MET A 40 -4.86 -3.43 2.32
CA MET A 40 -4.72 -1.99 2.09
C MET A 40 -6.01 -1.24 2.36
N LYS A 41 -7.16 -1.81 2.02
CA LYS A 41 -8.45 -1.18 2.33
C LYS A 41 -8.59 -0.97 3.83
N GLU A 42 -8.22 -1.97 4.61
CA GLU A 42 -8.27 -1.87 6.05
C GLU A 42 -7.27 -0.84 6.57
N ALA A 43 -6.04 -0.87 6.07
CA ALA A 43 -5.01 0.07 6.48
C ALA A 43 -5.40 1.52 6.17
N ILE A 44 -5.95 1.77 4.99
CA ILE A 44 -6.39 3.11 4.61
C ILE A 44 -7.52 3.57 5.53
N SER A 45 -8.47 2.69 5.81
CA SER A 45 -9.59 3.03 6.69
C SER A 45 -9.14 3.39 8.10
N LEU A 46 -8.07 2.76 8.58
CA LEU A 46 -7.54 3.03 9.91
C LEU A 46 -6.77 4.34 9.99
N VAL A 47 -6.11 4.73 8.91
CA VAL A 47 -5.20 5.88 8.92
C VAL A 47 -5.87 7.17 8.48
N VAL A 48 -6.98 7.06 7.78
CA VAL A 48 -7.63 8.22 7.17
C VAL A 48 -8.01 9.31 8.19
N ASP A 49 -8.23 8.92 9.43
CA ASP A 49 -8.59 9.83 10.51
C ASP A 49 -7.39 10.42 11.25
N TYR A 50 -6.19 9.98 10.90
CA TYR A 50 -4.99 10.46 11.55
C TYR A 50 -4.39 11.62 10.81
N ARG A 51 -3.57 12.37 11.55
CA ARG A 51 -2.74 13.37 10.91
C ARG A 51 -1.74 12.68 10.00
N LYS A 52 -1.46 13.33 8.90
CA LYS A 52 -0.44 12.85 7.99
C LYS A 52 0.90 12.85 8.68
N GLU A 53 1.52 11.70 8.73
CA GLU A 53 2.91 11.57 9.08
C GLU A 53 3.62 11.12 7.84
N GLU A 54 4.70 11.80 7.51
CA GLU A 54 5.51 11.35 6.40
C GLU A 54 6.32 10.15 6.83
N ILE A 55 6.04 9.03 6.23
CA ILE A 55 6.81 7.83 6.44
C ILE A 55 7.61 7.60 5.19
N GLU A 56 8.90 7.77 5.29
CA GLU A 56 9.78 7.45 4.19
C GLU A 56 10.10 5.98 4.22
N LYS A 57 9.81 5.32 3.14
CA LYS A 57 10.16 3.93 2.95
C LYS A 57 11.14 3.83 1.82
N ASP A 58 12.21 3.13 2.08
CA ASP A 58 13.21 2.81 1.08
C ASP A 58 12.70 1.65 0.25
N LEU A 59 11.85 1.95 -0.72
CA LEU A 59 11.35 0.95 -1.63
C LEU A 59 12.10 1.04 -2.96
N ASP A 60 12.23 -0.09 -3.60
CA ASP A 60 12.81 -0.15 -4.94
C ASP A 60 11.74 0.30 -5.94
N TRP A 61 11.73 1.58 -6.24
CA TRP A 61 10.73 2.18 -7.10
C TRP A 61 10.79 1.74 -8.56
N LYS A 62 11.79 0.97 -8.93
CA LYS A 62 11.93 0.49 -10.31
C LYS A 62 10.89 -0.54 -10.70
N ASN A 63 10.39 -1.30 -9.73
CA ASN A 63 9.45 -2.38 -9.98
C ASN A 63 8.09 -2.13 -9.37
N ILE A 64 7.71 -0.87 -9.26
CA ILE A 64 6.43 -0.50 -8.68
C ILE A 64 5.35 -0.44 -9.74
N PHE A 65 4.19 -0.95 -9.40
CA PHE A 65 2.99 -0.80 -10.21
C PHE A 65 1.86 -0.31 -9.32
N TYR A 66 0.78 0.15 -9.94
CA TYR A 66 -0.29 0.81 -9.22
C TYR A 66 -1.60 0.08 -9.40
N ARG A 67 -2.39 0.05 -8.33
CA ARG A 67 -3.74 -0.51 -8.34
C ARG A 67 -4.68 0.44 -7.64
N LYS A 68 -5.92 0.45 -8.10
CA LYS A 68 -6.97 1.25 -7.48
C LYS A 68 -7.77 0.40 -6.52
N VAL A 69 -8.12 0.96 -5.38
CA VAL A 69 -9.01 0.32 -4.42
C VAL A 69 -10.15 1.26 -4.11
N GLU A 70 -11.34 0.70 -3.93
CA GLU A 70 -12.55 1.45 -3.61
C GLU A 70 -12.91 1.21 -2.15
N ILE A 71 -13.12 2.29 -1.45
CA ILE A 71 -13.53 2.22 -0.03
C ILE A 71 -14.82 2.99 0.20
#